data_e6514f4f8ee1178c19a329b3e4891652
#
_entry.id   e6514f4f8ee1178c19a329b3e4891652
#
_cell.length_a   1.000
_cell.length_b   1.000
_cell.length_c   1.000
_cell.angle_alpha   90.00
_cell.angle_beta   90.00
_cell.angle_gamma   90.00
#
_symmetry.space_group_name_H-M   'P 1'
#
loop_
_entity.id
_entity.type
_entity.pdbx_description
1 polymer ?
#
loop_
_entity_poly.entity_id
_entity_poly.type
_entity_poly.pdbx_seq_one_letter_code
_entity_poly.pdbx_strand_id
1 'polypeptide(L)'
;MAQPRTSFTKLPSIALRSFVLRSPAQTCTRTRLLSHSAQARPAARVVRPPKYAVRQERLVSASSTAAASRRTLSQGSLFSEGPSGSECVIHPILLRKACTCPHCINPSDKQFNYSSADIPLDIAVDTWKQDAAGNYSVTWKNDLPGYQDHVSTFSADQVRSWGAAEVPKRVSPSPPKFLWDKDSFPLDASTFPYHDFVGSAQGRAKVVYQLWRTGLVFITHMPTDEKAVEHLAAQLGPLYNSFYGLTWDVRSVPGAKNVAYTHRFLGFHMDLLYMHEPPQYQLLHCLENTCTGGESQFADTFKVLDRMAASPEGQRHLQTLQLTPQRYGYFNDGHHYTRNRATVSSSPFPQPCENADHPAALSHLDRVYWSPPFEYPAPSDLEQDIEANTAARHFFSHLLNSDQAIVETKLTAGTCTIFNNLRVVHARRAFDVNSGKRWLKGAYVAGQDFNSTFASLRDLMPS
;
A
#
# COMPACT_ATOMS: atom_id res chain seq x y z
N MET A 1 -59.60 5.68 -38.41
CA MET A 1 -59.07 6.76 -39.28
C MET A 1 -57.59 6.66 -39.29
N ALA A 2 -57.07 6.29 -40.46
CA ALA A 2 -55.79 6.54 -41.10
C ALA A 2 -54.47 6.56 -40.26
N GLN A 3 -53.67 5.53 -40.47
CA GLN A 3 -52.22 5.56 -40.35
C GLN A 3 -51.59 6.30 -41.55
N PRO A 4 -50.39 6.87 -41.45
CA PRO A 4 -49.50 6.97 -42.59
C PRO A 4 -48.29 6.06 -42.46
N ARG A 5 -48.07 5.31 -43.53
CA ARG A 5 -46.86 4.55 -43.88
C ARG A 5 -45.75 5.52 -44.24
N THR A 6 -44.50 5.30 -43.77
CA THR A 6 -43.30 5.88 -44.36
C THR A 6 -42.32 4.80 -44.76
N SER A 7 -41.82 4.98 -45.95
CA SER A 7 -41.11 4.10 -46.85
C SER A 7 -39.65 3.88 -46.43
N PHE A 8 -39.18 2.63 -46.59
CA PHE A 8 -37.77 2.24 -46.57
C PHE A 8 -37.05 2.66 -47.86
N THR A 9 -35.99 3.44 -47.76
CA THR A 9 -35.01 3.63 -48.83
C THR A 9 -33.79 2.72 -48.59
N LYS A 10 -33.54 1.87 -49.59
CA LYS A 10 -32.38 0.97 -49.69
C LYS A 10 -31.10 1.79 -49.98
N LEU A 11 -30.02 1.53 -49.24
CA LEU A 11 -28.64 1.92 -49.58
C LEU A 11 -27.88 0.74 -50.23
N PRO A 12 -26.95 1.00 -51.17
CA PRO A 12 -26.35 -0.02 -52.00
C PRO A 12 -25.17 -0.74 -51.31
N SER A 13 -25.07 -2.03 -51.61
CA SER A 13 -23.99 -2.94 -51.27
C SER A 13 -22.63 -2.56 -51.94
N ILE A 14 -21.60 -2.36 -51.12
CA ILE A 14 -20.22 -2.23 -51.62
C ILE A 14 -19.55 -3.61 -51.49
N ALA A 15 -19.07 -4.12 -52.61
CA ALA A 15 -18.38 -5.40 -52.72
C ALA A 15 -16.95 -5.29 -52.17
N LEU A 16 -16.60 -6.15 -51.20
CA LEU A 16 -15.21 -6.35 -50.75
C LEU A 16 -14.48 -7.21 -51.78
N ARG A 17 -13.47 -6.63 -52.41
CA ARG A 17 -12.44 -7.36 -53.18
C ARG A 17 -11.40 -7.91 -52.23
N SER A 18 -11.24 -9.24 -52.24
CA SER A 18 -10.18 -9.98 -51.54
C SER A 18 -8.84 -9.76 -52.26
N PHE A 19 -7.88 -9.18 -51.54
CA PHE A 19 -6.46 -9.20 -51.98
C PHE A 19 -5.75 -10.37 -51.29
N VAL A 20 -5.38 -11.37 -52.09
CA VAL A 20 -4.48 -12.47 -51.73
C VAL A 20 -3.04 -12.00 -51.97
N LEU A 21 -2.26 -11.80 -50.91
CA LEU A 21 -0.84 -11.61 -50.98
C LEU A 21 -0.13 -12.96 -50.84
N ARG A 22 0.50 -13.41 -51.93
CA ARG A 22 1.42 -14.58 -51.99
C ARG A 22 2.76 -14.20 -51.41
N SER A 23 3.27 -14.98 -50.46
CA SER A 23 4.65 -14.95 -49.98
C SER A 23 5.59 -15.61 -51.01
N PRO A 24 6.78 -15.06 -51.24
CA PRO A 24 7.83 -15.78 -51.96
C PRO A 24 8.68 -16.61 -51.00
N ALA A 25 8.85 -17.88 -51.32
CA ALA A 25 9.80 -18.79 -50.70
C ALA A 25 11.24 -18.34 -50.97
N GLN A 26 12.06 -18.20 -49.96
CA GLN A 26 13.50 -18.04 -50.11
C GLN A 26 14.21 -19.38 -49.88
N THR A 27 14.85 -19.84 -50.92
CA THR A 27 15.73 -21.00 -51.00
C THR A 27 17.03 -20.75 -50.23
N CYS A 28 17.38 -21.72 -49.40
CA CYS A 28 18.65 -21.78 -48.67
C CYS A 28 19.75 -22.29 -49.59
N THR A 29 20.72 -21.44 -49.96
CA THR A 29 21.95 -21.84 -50.62
C THR A 29 23.12 -21.83 -49.64
N ARG A 30 23.70 -23.00 -49.42
CA ARG A 30 24.98 -23.20 -48.75
C ARG A 30 26.11 -22.53 -49.53
N THR A 31 26.88 -21.64 -48.91
CA THR A 31 28.14 -21.17 -49.43
C THR A 31 29.29 -21.49 -48.47
N ARG A 32 30.34 -22.04 -49.06
CA ARG A 32 31.56 -22.56 -48.43
C ARG A 32 32.39 -21.46 -47.77
N LEU A 33 33.02 -21.86 -46.67
CA LEU A 33 34.12 -21.17 -45.99
C LEU A 33 35.32 -20.97 -46.92
N LEU A 34 35.79 -19.74 -47.05
CA LEU A 34 37.14 -19.39 -47.48
C LEU A 34 37.80 -18.59 -46.32
N SER A 35 38.90 -19.14 -45.87
CA SER A 35 39.82 -18.56 -44.90
C SER A 35 40.53 -17.35 -45.48
N HIS A 36 40.48 -16.21 -44.78
CA HIS A 36 41.44 -15.14 -45.00
C HIS A 36 41.98 -14.63 -43.65
N SER A 37 43.29 -14.49 -43.68
CA SER A 37 44.21 -14.14 -42.60
C SER A 37 43.86 -12.89 -41.79
N ALA A 38 44.11 -12.99 -40.50
CA ALA A 38 43.98 -11.93 -39.51
C ALA A 38 45.01 -10.81 -39.75
N GLN A 39 44.51 -9.57 -39.87
CA GLN A 39 45.28 -8.37 -39.54
C GLN A 39 44.69 -7.76 -38.28
N ALA A 40 45.52 -7.68 -37.25
CA ALA A 40 45.21 -7.12 -35.95
C ALA A 40 44.88 -5.63 -36.07
N ARG A 41 43.68 -5.24 -35.64
CA ARG A 41 43.32 -3.85 -35.32
C ARG A 41 43.55 -3.60 -33.82
N PRO A 42 44.02 -2.40 -33.41
CA PRO A 42 44.30 -2.11 -32.00
C PRO A 42 43.03 -2.08 -31.19
N ALA A 43 43.10 -2.67 -29.98
CA ALA A 43 42.02 -2.78 -29.06
C ALA A 43 41.50 -1.39 -28.63
N ALA A 44 40.21 -1.13 -28.83
CA ALA A 44 39.51 -0.01 -28.24
C ALA A 44 39.54 -0.17 -26.72
N ARG A 45 40.04 0.86 -26.04
CA ARG A 45 40.13 0.97 -24.59
C ARG A 45 38.70 1.02 -24.03
N VAL A 46 38.21 -0.09 -23.49
CA VAL A 46 36.95 -0.13 -22.74
C VAL A 46 37.14 0.71 -21.51
N VAL A 47 36.56 1.91 -21.49
CA VAL A 47 36.43 2.74 -20.30
C VAL A 47 35.37 2.07 -19.43
N ARG A 48 35.81 1.39 -18.37
CA ARG A 48 34.91 0.87 -17.35
C ARG A 48 34.26 2.06 -16.63
N PRO A 49 32.92 2.07 -16.41
CA PRO A 49 32.29 3.07 -15.57
C PRO A 49 32.82 2.94 -14.13
N PRO A 50 32.90 4.05 -13.38
CA PRO A 50 33.39 4.01 -12.02
C PRO A 50 32.50 3.10 -11.19
N LYS A 51 33.10 2.14 -10.49
CA LYS A 51 32.43 1.33 -9.48
C LYS A 51 32.00 2.29 -8.36
N TYR A 52 30.73 2.65 -8.34
CA TYR A 52 30.14 3.19 -7.13
C TYR A 52 30.12 2.03 -6.11
N ALA A 53 31.13 1.98 -5.28
CA ALA A 53 31.09 1.19 -4.07
C ALA A 53 30.05 1.86 -3.16
N VAL A 54 28.84 1.31 -3.13
CA VAL A 54 27.91 1.54 -2.04
C VAL A 54 28.59 0.93 -0.82
N ARG A 55 29.21 1.78 -0.03
CA ARG A 55 29.73 1.43 1.28
C ARG A 55 28.51 1.07 2.12
N GLN A 56 28.21 -0.20 2.24
CA GLN A 56 27.36 -0.69 3.32
C GLN A 56 28.08 -0.39 4.61
N GLU A 57 27.76 0.74 5.21
CA GLU A 57 28.10 0.96 6.62
C GLU A 57 27.29 -0.07 7.40
N ARG A 58 27.99 -1.09 7.88
CA ARG A 58 27.47 -1.97 8.92
C ARG A 58 26.92 -1.07 10.02
N LEU A 59 25.65 -1.17 10.30
CA LEU A 59 25.08 -0.79 11.58
C LEU A 59 25.74 -1.69 12.62
N VAL A 60 26.93 -1.28 13.07
CA VAL A 60 27.58 -1.85 14.23
C VAL A 60 26.69 -1.49 15.41
N SER A 61 26.23 -2.49 16.11
CA SER A 61 25.63 -2.37 17.43
C SER A 61 26.50 -1.41 18.26
N ALA A 62 26.01 -0.22 18.48
CA ALA A 62 26.62 0.70 19.41
C ALA A 62 26.22 0.26 20.83
N SER A 63 26.95 -0.74 21.35
CA SER A 63 27.07 -0.91 22.79
C SER A 63 27.88 0.29 23.32
N SER A 64 27.17 1.13 24.04
CA SER A 64 27.63 2.02 25.11
C SER A 64 29.17 2.22 25.27
N THR A 65 29.68 3.33 24.76
CA THR A 65 30.61 4.26 25.43
C THR A 65 30.71 5.53 24.57
N ALA A 66 29.60 6.22 24.40
CA ALA A 66 29.65 7.62 24.05
C ALA A 66 29.85 8.38 25.37
N ALA A 67 31.10 8.62 25.74
CA ALA A 67 31.44 9.78 26.52
C ALA A 67 31.04 10.99 25.67
N ALA A 68 29.78 11.39 25.79
CA ALA A 68 29.26 12.59 25.18
C ALA A 68 30.17 13.74 25.65
N SER A 69 30.95 14.28 24.73
CA SER A 69 31.53 15.60 24.89
C SER A 69 30.36 16.51 25.31
N ARG A 70 30.34 16.88 26.60
CA ARG A 70 29.48 17.93 27.12
C ARG A 70 29.89 19.21 26.42
N ARG A 71 29.31 19.44 25.21
CA ARG A 71 29.27 20.81 24.69
C ARG A 71 28.49 21.58 25.75
N THR A 72 29.15 22.55 26.39
CA THR A 72 28.55 23.56 27.23
C THR A 72 27.32 24.06 26.52
N LEU A 73 26.14 23.66 27.01
CA LEU A 73 24.85 24.08 26.48
C LEU A 73 24.77 25.58 26.69
N SER A 74 24.89 26.35 25.61
CA SER A 74 24.80 27.80 25.62
C SER A 74 23.40 28.19 26.16
N GLN A 75 23.33 29.27 26.91
CA GLN A 75 22.10 29.98 27.27
C GLN A 75 21.29 30.16 26.00
N GLY A 76 20.21 29.41 25.81
CA GLY A 76 19.37 29.50 24.59
C GLY A 76 18.73 28.19 24.12
N SER A 77 18.65 27.20 24.97
CA SER A 77 17.91 25.96 24.64
C SER A 77 16.68 25.83 25.55
N LEU A 78 15.58 25.38 25.00
CA LEU A 78 14.40 25.01 25.78
C LEU A 78 14.56 23.55 26.21
N PHE A 79 14.31 23.30 27.51
CA PHE A 79 14.38 21.97 28.10
C PHE A 79 12.98 21.46 28.37
N SER A 80 12.73 20.18 28.09
CA SER A 80 11.54 19.47 28.60
C SER A 80 11.98 18.30 29.47
N GLU A 81 11.21 18.02 30.52
CA GLU A 81 11.40 16.80 31.31
C GLU A 81 10.78 15.62 30.55
N GLY A 82 11.60 14.63 30.22
CA GLY A 82 11.14 13.36 29.66
C GLY A 82 10.48 12.46 30.73
N PRO A 83 9.80 11.37 30.35
CA PRO A 83 9.08 10.47 31.25
C PRO A 83 9.95 9.83 32.34
N SER A 84 11.25 9.83 32.16
CA SER A 84 12.27 9.30 33.10
C SER A 84 12.96 10.37 33.94
N GLY A 85 12.45 11.62 33.94
CA GLY A 85 13.13 12.75 34.62
C GLY A 85 14.41 13.21 33.89
N SER A 86 14.65 12.76 32.65
CA SER A 86 15.77 13.21 31.83
C SER A 86 15.45 14.52 31.13
N GLU A 87 16.36 15.50 31.20
CA GLU A 87 16.22 16.73 30.42
C GLU A 87 16.36 16.44 28.92
N CYS A 88 15.37 16.80 28.13
CA CYS A 88 15.43 16.77 26.67
C CYS A 88 15.63 18.19 26.14
N VAL A 89 16.66 18.37 25.33
CA VAL A 89 16.96 19.65 24.66
C VAL A 89 16.27 19.68 23.30
N ILE A 90 15.35 20.63 23.13
CA ILE A 90 14.66 20.81 21.87
C ILE A 90 15.50 21.74 20.98
N HIS A 91 15.84 21.28 19.77
CA HIS A 91 16.63 22.06 18.82
C HIS A 91 15.88 23.33 18.37
N PRO A 92 16.51 24.52 18.38
CA PRO A 92 15.84 25.79 18.07
C PRO A 92 15.11 25.80 16.73
N ILE A 93 15.67 25.23 15.67
CA ILE A 93 15.01 25.11 14.35
C ILE A 93 13.70 24.32 14.45
N LEU A 94 13.68 23.20 15.17
CA LEU A 94 12.46 22.39 15.36
C LEU A 94 11.41 23.17 16.17
N LEU A 95 11.84 23.81 17.23
CA LEU A 95 10.98 24.64 18.07
C LEU A 95 10.37 25.81 17.24
N ARG A 96 11.20 26.49 16.42
CA ARG A 96 10.74 27.57 15.54
C ARG A 96 9.70 27.11 14.52
N LYS A 97 9.93 25.96 13.88
CA LYS A 97 9.00 25.34 12.93
C LYS A 97 7.68 24.91 13.58
N ALA A 98 7.66 24.62 14.87
CA ALA A 98 6.49 24.19 15.57
C ALA A 98 5.54 25.32 15.99
N CYS A 99 5.89 26.59 15.73
CA CYS A 99 5.01 27.72 16.04
C CYS A 99 3.77 27.72 15.15
N THR A 100 2.59 27.73 15.78
CA THR A 100 1.29 27.70 15.10
C THR A 100 0.51 29.01 15.18
N CYS A 101 1.15 30.12 15.59
CA CYS A 101 0.49 31.42 15.67
C CYS A 101 0.05 31.90 14.27
N PRO A 102 -0.94 32.81 14.16
CA PRO A 102 -1.44 33.31 12.87
C PRO A 102 -0.40 34.01 12.01
N HIS A 103 0.70 34.52 12.61
CA HIS A 103 1.80 35.11 11.87
C HIS A 103 2.66 34.03 11.16
N CYS A 104 2.78 32.82 11.74
CA CYS A 104 3.54 31.72 11.19
C CYS A 104 2.72 30.79 10.30
N ILE A 105 1.47 30.55 10.66
CA ILE A 105 0.55 29.65 9.97
C ILE A 105 -0.69 30.46 9.54
N ASN A 106 -0.99 30.43 8.25
CA ASN A 106 -2.19 31.06 7.71
C ASN A 106 -3.44 30.41 8.33
N PRO A 107 -4.34 31.19 8.95
CA PRO A 107 -5.54 30.62 9.58
C PRO A 107 -6.52 29.96 8.60
N SER A 108 -6.50 30.35 7.31
CA SER A 108 -7.41 29.84 6.29
C SER A 108 -6.95 28.50 5.70
N ASP A 109 -5.72 28.45 5.18
CA ASP A 109 -5.17 27.29 4.46
C ASP A 109 -4.29 26.38 5.34
N LYS A 110 -3.97 26.82 6.58
CA LYS A 110 -3.14 26.08 7.55
C LYS A 110 -1.70 25.82 7.08
N GLN A 111 -1.21 26.61 6.12
CA GLN A 111 0.16 26.52 5.62
C GLN A 111 1.06 27.57 6.26
N PHE A 112 2.38 27.38 6.13
CA PHE A 112 3.36 28.36 6.60
C PHE A 112 3.28 29.66 5.79
N ASN A 113 3.33 30.79 6.48
CA ASN A 113 3.45 32.12 5.87
C ASN A 113 4.91 32.44 5.46
N TYR A 114 5.83 31.50 5.62
CA TYR A 114 7.25 31.62 5.25
C TYR A 114 7.76 30.28 4.74
N SER A 115 8.89 30.28 4.03
CA SER A 115 9.57 29.05 3.69
C SER A 115 10.31 28.50 4.91
N SER A 116 9.94 27.29 5.35
CA SER A 116 10.64 26.64 6.48
C SER A 116 12.11 26.30 6.19
N ALA A 117 12.53 26.36 4.91
CA ALA A 117 13.91 26.20 4.48
C ALA A 117 14.75 27.47 4.72
N ASP A 118 14.09 28.63 4.91
CA ASP A 118 14.79 29.91 5.12
C ASP A 118 15.06 30.19 6.61
N ILE A 119 14.68 29.28 7.53
CA ILE A 119 15.02 29.42 8.93
C ILE A 119 16.54 29.42 9.06
N PRO A 120 17.16 30.47 9.64
CA PRO A 120 18.60 30.57 9.76
C PRO A 120 19.19 29.41 10.55
N LEU A 121 20.34 28.87 10.11
CA LEU A 121 21.02 27.77 10.80
C LEU A 121 21.55 28.15 12.19
N ASP A 122 21.77 29.44 12.42
CA ASP A 122 22.22 30.05 13.66
C ASP A 122 21.10 30.65 14.51
N ILE A 123 19.82 30.33 14.16
CA ILE A 123 18.70 30.69 15.01
C ILE A 123 18.85 30.10 16.41
N ALA A 124 18.59 30.90 17.41
CA ALA A 124 18.68 30.50 18.82
C ALA A 124 17.50 31.07 19.63
N VAL A 125 17.18 30.39 20.72
CA VAL A 125 16.27 30.96 21.74
C VAL A 125 17.00 32.12 22.42
N ASP A 126 16.41 33.31 22.38
CA ASP A 126 16.90 34.48 23.12
C ASP A 126 16.47 34.43 24.58
N THR A 127 15.15 34.42 24.80
CA THR A 127 14.55 34.25 26.13
C THR A 127 13.33 33.34 26.06
N TRP A 128 12.97 32.77 27.17
CA TRP A 128 11.69 32.09 27.31
C TRP A 128 11.09 32.36 28.70
N LYS A 129 9.78 32.30 28.77
CA LYS A 129 9.00 32.47 30.01
C LYS A 129 7.92 31.40 30.05
N GLN A 130 7.60 30.90 31.23
CA GLN A 130 6.48 30.02 31.48
C GLN A 130 5.39 30.77 32.25
N ASP A 131 4.14 30.67 31.81
CA ASP A 131 3.02 31.24 32.50
C ASP A 131 2.53 30.30 33.63
N ALA A 132 1.54 30.77 34.41
CA ALA A 132 0.97 30.01 35.52
C ALA A 132 0.23 28.73 35.05
N ALA A 133 -0.20 28.65 33.81
CA ALA A 133 -0.79 27.47 33.17
C ALA A 133 0.23 26.50 32.59
N GLY A 134 1.53 26.84 32.68
CA GLY A 134 2.64 26.02 32.15
C GLY A 134 2.93 26.22 30.68
N ASN A 135 2.30 27.18 29.99
CA ASN A 135 2.61 27.48 28.58
C ASN A 135 3.91 28.27 28.47
N TYR A 136 4.60 28.10 27.37
CA TYR A 136 5.89 28.74 27.10
C TYR A 136 5.73 29.85 26.06
N SER A 137 6.37 31.00 26.31
CA SER A 137 6.57 32.08 25.36
C SER A 137 8.07 32.18 25.06
N VAL A 138 8.45 32.12 23.80
CA VAL A 138 9.85 32.05 23.33
C VAL A 138 10.12 33.20 22.38
N THR A 139 11.19 33.98 22.65
CA THR A 139 11.75 34.97 21.74
C THR A 139 13.01 34.43 21.06
N TRP A 140 13.41 35.01 19.96
CA TRP A 140 14.42 34.45 19.08
C TRP A 140 15.58 35.40 18.83
N LYS A 141 16.80 34.84 18.75
CA LYS A 141 17.95 35.48 18.09
C LYS A 141 18.08 34.95 16.67
N ASN A 142 18.39 35.84 15.75
CA ASN A 142 18.58 35.50 14.33
C ASN A 142 17.37 34.80 13.72
N ASP A 143 16.15 35.30 13.98
CA ASP A 143 14.94 34.77 13.32
C ASP A 143 14.88 35.21 11.85
N LEU A 144 13.92 34.68 11.11
CA LEU A 144 13.62 35.01 9.73
C LEU A 144 13.45 36.53 9.52
N PRO A 145 13.86 37.07 8.37
CA PRO A 145 13.53 38.43 8.00
C PRO A 145 12.01 38.70 8.10
N GLY A 146 11.63 39.80 8.79
CA GLY A 146 10.25 40.13 9.09
C GLY A 146 9.66 39.48 10.32
N TYR A 147 10.45 38.67 11.07
CA TYR A 147 10.04 38.00 12.31
C TYR A 147 10.90 38.38 13.51
N GLN A 148 11.59 39.52 13.46
CA GLN A 148 12.56 39.91 14.49
C GLN A 148 11.93 40.07 15.90
N ASP A 149 10.69 40.52 15.96
CA ASP A 149 9.94 40.70 17.21
C ASP A 149 8.93 39.56 17.47
N HIS A 150 9.07 38.45 16.74
CA HIS A 150 8.14 37.35 16.84
C HIS A 150 8.30 36.59 18.15
N VAL A 151 7.18 36.31 18.80
CA VAL A 151 7.10 35.46 19.99
C VAL A 151 6.35 34.17 19.64
N SER A 152 7.02 33.03 19.77
CA SER A 152 6.35 31.74 19.66
C SER A 152 5.73 31.33 20.97
N THR A 153 4.52 30.80 20.94
CA THR A 153 3.84 30.25 22.15
C THR A 153 3.58 28.77 21.99
N PHE A 154 3.84 28.00 23.06
CA PHE A 154 3.67 26.56 23.09
C PHE A 154 2.95 26.14 24.36
N SER A 155 2.00 25.21 24.26
CA SER A 155 1.37 24.65 25.46
C SER A 155 2.34 23.74 26.22
N ALA A 156 2.10 23.59 27.53
CA ALA A 156 2.85 22.67 28.37
C ALA A 156 2.83 21.23 27.79
N ASP A 157 1.66 20.80 27.28
CA ASP A 157 1.50 19.48 26.68
C ASP A 157 2.31 19.31 25.39
N GLN A 158 2.37 20.35 24.58
CA GLN A 158 3.18 20.38 23.36
C GLN A 158 4.67 20.18 23.69
N VAL A 159 5.20 20.97 24.64
CA VAL A 159 6.61 20.90 25.05
C VAL A 159 6.93 19.54 25.67
N ARG A 160 6.04 19.02 26.54
CA ARG A 160 6.19 17.67 27.09
C ARG A 160 6.20 16.59 26.01
N SER A 161 5.34 16.70 25.00
CA SER A 161 5.28 15.72 23.91
C SER A 161 6.57 15.67 23.06
N TRP A 162 7.34 16.76 22.97
CA TRP A 162 8.61 16.77 22.26
C TRP A 162 9.77 16.20 23.08
N GLY A 163 9.68 16.26 24.42
CA GLY A 163 10.66 15.69 25.34
C GLY A 163 10.44 14.21 25.63
N ALA A 164 9.22 13.77 25.54
CA ALA A 164 8.92 12.35 25.51
C ALA A 164 9.35 11.83 24.12
N ALA A 165 10.09 10.73 24.04
CA ALA A 165 10.31 10.01 22.78
C ALA A 165 8.98 9.50 22.19
N GLU A 166 7.86 9.91 22.72
CA GLU A 166 6.52 9.65 22.27
C GLU A 166 6.14 10.64 21.16
N VAL A 167 5.84 10.08 20.00
CA VAL A 167 5.26 10.79 18.87
C VAL A 167 4.07 11.63 19.36
N PRO A 168 3.93 12.93 18.98
CA PRO A 168 2.82 13.78 19.43
C PRO A 168 1.48 13.07 19.32
N LYS A 169 0.55 13.27 20.28
CA LYS A 169 -0.79 12.63 20.27
C LYS A 169 -1.58 12.79 18.97
N ARG A 170 -1.25 13.81 18.14
CA ARG A 170 -1.77 13.91 16.76
C ARG A 170 -1.19 12.86 15.80
N VAL A 171 -0.12 12.20 16.19
CA VAL A 171 0.50 11.04 15.52
C VAL A 171 0.61 9.94 16.59
N SER A 172 -0.43 9.73 17.40
CA SER A 172 -0.49 8.53 18.25
C SER A 172 -0.25 7.30 17.37
N PRO A 173 0.49 6.29 17.82
CA PRO A 173 0.73 5.09 17.03
C PRO A 173 -0.62 4.54 16.57
N SER A 174 -0.67 4.14 15.29
CA SER A 174 -1.85 3.46 14.77
C SER A 174 -2.15 2.24 15.64
N PRO A 175 -3.41 1.90 15.89
CA PRO A 175 -3.75 0.69 16.64
C PRO A 175 -3.00 -0.53 16.08
N PRO A 176 -2.59 -1.46 16.92
CA PRO A 176 -1.89 -2.66 16.45
C PRO A 176 -2.78 -3.45 15.49
N LYS A 177 -2.17 -4.13 14.53
CA LYS A 177 -2.87 -5.02 13.62
C LYS A 177 -3.15 -6.34 14.31
N PHE A 178 -4.35 -6.88 14.11
CA PHE A 178 -4.73 -8.22 14.55
C PHE A 178 -4.46 -9.22 13.43
N LEU A 179 -3.56 -10.18 13.67
CA LEU A 179 -3.23 -11.25 12.75
C LEU A 179 -4.25 -12.38 12.88
N TRP A 180 -4.67 -12.95 11.76
CA TRP A 180 -5.71 -13.98 11.79
C TRP A 180 -5.43 -15.12 10.82
N ASP A 181 -6.03 -16.25 11.14
CA ASP A 181 -6.18 -17.45 10.32
C ASP A 181 -7.63 -17.91 10.37
N LYS A 182 -7.91 -19.11 9.87
CA LYS A 182 -9.27 -19.66 9.79
C LYS A 182 -9.99 -19.67 11.14
N ASP A 183 -9.29 -20.06 12.20
CA ASP A 183 -9.91 -20.26 13.52
C ASP A 183 -9.98 -18.96 14.34
N SER A 184 -9.10 -18.01 14.05
CA SER A 184 -8.98 -16.76 14.80
C SER A 184 -9.59 -15.53 14.11
N PHE A 185 -10.06 -15.66 12.86
CA PHE A 185 -10.71 -14.54 12.18
C PHE A 185 -11.99 -14.12 12.89
N PRO A 186 -12.11 -12.87 13.38
CA PRO A 186 -13.26 -12.42 14.15
C PRO A 186 -14.44 -12.06 13.23
N LEU A 187 -15.09 -13.07 12.64
CA LEU A 187 -16.11 -12.90 11.60
C LEU A 187 -17.25 -11.96 12.04
N ASP A 188 -17.81 -12.18 13.24
CA ASP A 188 -18.93 -11.38 13.73
C ASP A 188 -18.52 -9.92 13.96
N ALA A 189 -17.35 -9.68 14.56
CA ALA A 189 -16.81 -8.35 14.77
C ALA A 189 -16.35 -7.65 13.48
N SER A 190 -16.19 -8.41 12.39
CA SER A 190 -15.79 -7.91 11.07
C SER A 190 -16.97 -7.85 10.08
N THR A 191 -18.20 -8.06 10.54
CA THR A 191 -19.42 -8.02 9.72
C THR A 191 -20.33 -6.88 10.17
N PHE A 192 -20.70 -6.00 9.25
CA PHE A 192 -21.46 -4.78 9.55
C PHE A 192 -22.62 -4.60 8.58
N PRO A 193 -23.82 -4.19 9.07
CA PRO A 193 -24.90 -3.76 8.18
C PRO A 193 -24.52 -2.48 7.41
N TYR A 194 -24.90 -2.40 6.14
CA TYR A 194 -24.64 -1.24 5.30
C TYR A 194 -25.14 0.08 5.90
N HIS A 195 -26.38 0.08 6.43
CA HIS A 195 -26.98 1.29 6.98
C HIS A 195 -26.21 1.81 8.21
N ASP A 196 -25.58 0.94 9.00
CA ASP A 196 -24.76 1.36 10.15
C ASP A 196 -23.48 2.04 9.69
N PHE A 197 -22.87 1.51 8.62
CA PHE A 197 -21.63 2.06 8.07
C PHE A 197 -21.83 3.45 7.43
N VAL A 198 -22.88 3.62 6.62
CA VAL A 198 -23.11 4.88 5.91
C VAL A 198 -23.92 5.90 6.72
N GLY A 199 -24.66 5.44 7.74
CA GLY A 199 -25.64 6.24 8.47
C GLY A 199 -25.05 7.17 9.53
N SER A 200 -23.82 6.93 10.00
CA SER A 200 -23.22 7.74 11.06
C SER A 200 -21.68 7.73 11.03
N ALA A 201 -21.08 8.82 11.55
CA ALA A 201 -19.62 8.88 11.74
C ALA A 201 -19.12 7.79 12.70
N GLN A 202 -19.91 7.47 13.75
CA GLN A 202 -19.56 6.41 14.70
C GLN A 202 -19.57 5.02 14.06
N GLY A 203 -20.59 4.71 13.23
CA GLY A 203 -20.65 3.46 12.47
C GLY A 203 -19.49 3.34 11.51
N ARG A 204 -19.19 4.42 10.79
CA ARG A 204 -18.01 4.49 9.88
C ARG A 204 -16.69 4.27 10.63
N ALA A 205 -16.51 4.91 11.81
CA ALA A 205 -15.32 4.75 12.62
C ALA A 205 -15.10 3.28 13.04
N LYS A 206 -16.15 2.56 13.42
CA LYS A 206 -16.08 1.12 13.76
C LYS A 206 -15.59 0.27 12.61
N VAL A 207 -16.16 0.47 11.41
CA VAL A 207 -15.77 -0.30 10.20
C VAL A 207 -14.34 0.02 9.79
N VAL A 208 -13.98 1.31 9.75
CA VAL A 208 -12.63 1.76 9.38
C VAL A 208 -11.58 1.25 10.38
N TYR A 209 -11.88 1.25 11.68
CA TYR A 209 -11.04 0.68 12.72
C TYR A 209 -10.82 -0.83 12.54
N GLN A 210 -11.90 -1.59 12.34
CA GLN A 210 -11.81 -3.04 12.17
C GLN A 210 -11.08 -3.41 10.87
N LEU A 211 -11.35 -2.68 9.79
CA LEU A 211 -10.63 -2.85 8.52
C LEU A 211 -9.13 -2.55 8.67
N TRP A 212 -8.75 -1.55 9.46
CA TRP A 212 -7.35 -1.30 9.80
C TRP A 212 -6.74 -2.48 10.56
N ARG A 213 -7.44 -2.99 11.59
CA ARG A 213 -6.94 -4.08 12.44
C ARG A 213 -6.79 -5.40 11.70
N THR A 214 -7.85 -5.86 11.05
CA THR A 214 -7.90 -7.19 10.43
C THR A 214 -7.54 -7.21 8.95
N GLY A 215 -7.66 -6.07 8.27
CA GLY A 215 -7.48 -6.00 6.82
C GLY A 215 -8.64 -6.59 6.01
N LEU A 216 -9.71 -7.09 6.63
CA LEU A 216 -10.88 -7.69 5.98
C LEU A 216 -12.15 -7.42 6.78
N VAL A 217 -13.18 -6.89 6.12
CA VAL A 217 -14.53 -6.75 6.67
C VAL A 217 -15.59 -7.12 5.64
N PHE A 218 -16.78 -7.46 6.12
CA PHE A 218 -17.96 -7.76 5.33
C PHE A 218 -19.05 -6.73 5.60
N ILE A 219 -19.64 -6.17 4.54
CA ILE A 219 -20.77 -5.26 4.63
C ILE A 219 -22.00 -6.00 4.07
N THR A 220 -23.04 -6.12 4.88
CA THR A 220 -24.27 -6.86 4.55
C THR A 220 -25.44 -5.93 4.31
N HIS A 221 -26.53 -6.44 3.74
CA HIS A 221 -27.75 -5.70 3.47
C HIS A 221 -27.55 -4.46 2.58
N MET A 222 -26.60 -4.52 1.65
CA MET A 222 -26.42 -3.48 0.65
C MET A 222 -27.53 -3.52 -0.41
N PRO A 223 -27.93 -2.36 -0.95
CA PRO A 223 -28.72 -2.34 -2.19
C PRO A 223 -27.98 -3.08 -3.31
N THR A 224 -28.71 -3.90 -4.10
CA THR A 224 -28.13 -4.66 -5.22
C THR A 224 -28.11 -3.85 -6.53
N ASP A 225 -27.90 -2.54 -6.45
CA ASP A 225 -27.68 -1.69 -7.60
C ASP A 225 -26.19 -1.46 -7.87
N GLU A 226 -25.85 -1.11 -9.11
CA GLU A 226 -24.46 -0.96 -9.56
C GLU A 226 -23.71 0.21 -8.92
N LYS A 227 -24.43 1.22 -8.40
CA LYS A 227 -23.83 2.41 -7.78
C LYS A 227 -23.59 2.25 -6.28
N ALA A 228 -24.19 1.24 -5.66
CA ALA A 228 -24.07 1.04 -4.22
C ALA A 228 -22.60 0.88 -3.77
N VAL A 229 -21.75 0.25 -4.59
CA VAL A 229 -20.32 0.11 -4.29
C VAL A 229 -19.58 1.45 -4.33
N GLU A 230 -20.00 2.38 -5.19
CA GLU A 230 -19.41 3.74 -5.26
C GLU A 230 -19.72 4.53 -3.99
N HIS A 231 -21.00 4.47 -3.54
CA HIS A 231 -21.41 5.11 -2.28
C HIS A 231 -20.71 4.51 -1.07
N LEU A 232 -20.48 3.20 -1.08
CA LEU A 232 -19.74 2.52 -0.03
C LEU A 232 -18.27 2.94 -0.02
N ALA A 233 -17.60 2.93 -1.18
CA ALA A 233 -16.20 3.31 -1.31
C ALA A 233 -15.95 4.75 -0.88
N ALA A 234 -16.88 5.66 -1.18
CA ALA A 234 -16.82 7.08 -0.77
C ALA A 234 -16.78 7.28 0.76
N GLN A 235 -17.17 6.29 1.55
CA GLN A 235 -17.03 6.33 3.01
C GLN A 235 -15.59 6.09 3.48
N LEU A 236 -14.76 5.49 2.63
CA LEU A 236 -13.34 5.19 2.89
C LEU A 236 -12.40 6.22 2.27
N GLY A 237 -12.81 6.84 1.18
CA GLY A 237 -12.05 7.83 0.40
C GLY A 237 -12.54 7.94 -1.03
N PRO A 238 -11.93 8.80 -1.85
CA PRO A 238 -12.21 8.89 -3.27
C PRO A 238 -11.95 7.55 -3.98
N LEU A 239 -12.78 7.25 -4.99
CA LEU A 239 -12.57 6.09 -5.85
C LEU A 239 -11.23 6.19 -6.57
N TYR A 240 -10.44 5.12 -6.51
CA TYR A 240 -9.20 5.02 -7.26
C TYR A 240 -9.50 4.72 -8.73
N ASN A 241 -9.13 5.63 -9.62
CA ASN A 241 -9.33 5.46 -11.06
C ASN A 241 -8.20 4.59 -11.65
N SER A 242 -8.51 3.35 -12.00
CA SER A 242 -7.60 2.46 -12.71
C SER A 242 -7.89 2.44 -14.22
N PHE A 243 -7.11 1.68 -15.00
CA PHE A 243 -7.42 1.47 -16.42
C PHE A 243 -8.70 0.64 -16.66
N TYR A 244 -9.26 0.03 -15.62
CA TYR A 244 -10.61 -0.56 -15.65
C TYR A 244 -11.73 0.47 -15.40
N GLY A 245 -11.39 1.73 -15.10
CA GLY A 245 -12.31 2.79 -14.68
C GLY A 245 -12.39 2.90 -13.14
N LEU A 246 -13.40 3.64 -12.69
CA LEU A 246 -13.69 3.84 -11.25
C LEU A 246 -14.29 2.60 -10.61
N THR A 247 -15.09 1.85 -11.38
CA THR A 247 -15.66 0.55 -11.00
C THR A 247 -15.59 -0.42 -12.18
N TRP A 248 -15.62 -1.70 -11.91
CA TRP A 248 -15.60 -2.74 -12.96
C TRP A 248 -16.49 -3.93 -12.60
N ASP A 249 -16.91 -4.66 -13.64
CA ASP A 249 -17.71 -5.86 -13.48
C ASP A 249 -16.84 -7.12 -13.43
N VAL A 250 -17.12 -8.00 -12.49
CA VAL A 250 -16.54 -9.34 -12.42
C VAL A 250 -17.62 -10.34 -12.78
N ARG A 251 -17.70 -10.66 -14.07
CA ARG A 251 -18.62 -11.64 -14.66
C ARG A 251 -17.83 -12.62 -15.51
N SER A 252 -18.33 -13.85 -15.65
CA SER A 252 -17.78 -14.77 -16.64
C SER A 252 -18.22 -14.34 -18.04
N VAL A 253 -17.24 -14.11 -18.92
CA VAL A 253 -17.51 -13.71 -20.32
C VAL A 253 -16.73 -14.62 -21.27
N PRO A 254 -17.31 -14.99 -22.44
CA PRO A 254 -16.59 -15.69 -23.50
C PRO A 254 -15.40 -14.86 -23.98
N GLY A 255 -14.24 -15.53 -24.20
CA GLY A 255 -13.02 -14.83 -24.68
C GLY A 255 -12.43 -13.86 -23.67
N ALA A 256 -12.60 -14.12 -22.38
CA ALA A 256 -12.14 -13.25 -21.29
C ALA A 256 -10.65 -12.89 -21.43
N LYS A 257 -10.34 -11.60 -21.36
CA LYS A 257 -8.96 -11.04 -21.42
C LYS A 257 -8.24 -11.04 -20.08
N ASN A 258 -8.93 -11.37 -19.00
CA ASN A 258 -8.37 -11.51 -17.66
C ASN A 258 -8.96 -12.80 -17.03
N VAL A 259 -8.13 -13.53 -16.29
CA VAL A 259 -8.51 -14.75 -15.59
C VAL A 259 -9.68 -14.53 -14.60
N ALA A 260 -9.78 -13.32 -14.03
CA ALA A 260 -10.88 -12.93 -13.14
C ALA A 260 -12.27 -13.01 -13.82
N TYR A 261 -12.35 -12.89 -15.15
CA TYR A 261 -13.57 -12.96 -15.95
C TYR A 261 -13.85 -14.36 -16.51
N THR A 262 -13.16 -15.38 -16.00
CA THR A 262 -13.41 -16.79 -16.33
C THR A 262 -14.16 -17.48 -15.19
N HIS A 263 -14.63 -18.69 -15.43
CA HIS A 263 -15.25 -19.56 -14.41
C HIS A 263 -14.25 -20.50 -13.71
N ARG A 264 -12.99 -20.47 -14.11
CA ARG A 264 -11.94 -21.33 -13.58
C ARG A 264 -11.54 -20.93 -12.16
N PHE A 265 -10.87 -21.84 -11.46
CA PHE A 265 -10.20 -21.50 -10.20
C PHE A 265 -9.25 -20.33 -10.40
N LEU A 266 -9.31 -19.36 -9.51
CA LEU A 266 -8.38 -18.24 -9.46
C LEU A 266 -7.68 -18.28 -8.10
N GLY A 267 -6.39 -18.64 -8.11
CA GLY A 267 -5.59 -18.79 -6.92
C GLY A 267 -5.34 -17.46 -6.19
N PHE A 268 -4.75 -17.55 -5.00
CA PHE A 268 -4.46 -16.37 -4.18
C PHE A 268 -3.62 -15.34 -4.92
N HIS A 269 -4.13 -14.11 -4.95
CA HIS A 269 -3.49 -12.97 -5.59
C HIS A 269 -3.89 -11.66 -4.92
N MET A 270 -3.11 -10.64 -5.21
CA MET A 270 -3.38 -9.23 -4.97
C MET A 270 -3.50 -8.53 -6.32
N ASP A 271 -4.40 -7.60 -6.44
CA ASP A 271 -4.67 -6.91 -7.70
C ASP A 271 -3.66 -5.82 -8.01
N LEU A 272 -3.39 -5.62 -9.31
CA LEU A 272 -2.70 -4.48 -9.91
C LEU A 272 -1.25 -4.27 -9.42
N LEU A 273 -0.54 -5.33 -9.01
CA LEU A 273 0.83 -5.22 -8.50
C LEU A 273 1.85 -4.73 -9.55
N TYR A 274 1.49 -4.73 -10.81
CA TYR A 274 2.28 -4.16 -11.92
C TYR A 274 2.17 -2.64 -12.04
N MET A 275 1.26 -1.99 -11.30
CA MET A 275 1.16 -0.53 -11.24
C MET A 275 2.22 0.07 -10.31
N HIS A 276 2.57 1.35 -10.50
CA HIS A 276 3.53 2.02 -9.62
C HIS A 276 3.03 2.06 -8.17
N GLU A 277 1.80 2.48 -7.95
CA GLU A 277 1.09 2.42 -6.67
C GLU A 277 -0.16 1.56 -6.86
N PRO A 278 -0.13 0.29 -6.43
CA PRO A 278 -1.33 -0.54 -6.47
C PRO A 278 -2.35 -0.02 -5.45
N PRO A 279 -3.66 -0.16 -5.75
CA PRO A 279 -4.69 0.24 -4.80
C PRO A 279 -4.59 -0.60 -3.53
N GLN A 280 -4.67 0.06 -2.38
CA GLN A 280 -4.50 -0.63 -1.10
C GLN A 280 -5.80 -1.26 -0.61
N TYR A 281 -6.95 -0.66 -0.90
CA TYR A 281 -8.24 -1.22 -0.49
C TYR A 281 -9.07 -1.58 -1.71
N GLN A 282 -9.59 -2.80 -1.69
CA GLN A 282 -10.45 -3.35 -2.72
C GLN A 282 -11.82 -3.67 -2.14
N LEU A 283 -12.86 -3.34 -2.91
CA LEU A 283 -14.25 -3.65 -2.62
C LEU A 283 -14.77 -4.61 -3.67
N LEU A 284 -15.44 -5.67 -3.26
CA LEU A 284 -16.14 -6.60 -4.15
C LEU A 284 -17.59 -6.75 -3.68
N HIS A 285 -18.50 -6.05 -4.31
CA HIS A 285 -19.93 -6.06 -4.03
C HIS A 285 -20.62 -7.14 -4.85
N CYS A 286 -21.29 -8.06 -4.22
CA CYS A 286 -22.06 -9.12 -4.86
C CYS A 286 -23.45 -8.62 -5.26
N LEU A 287 -23.69 -8.51 -6.57
CA LEU A 287 -24.98 -8.16 -7.13
C LEU A 287 -25.84 -9.42 -7.37
N GLU A 288 -25.20 -10.51 -7.81
CA GLU A 288 -25.85 -11.80 -8.03
C GLU A 288 -24.84 -12.94 -7.86
N ASN A 289 -25.20 -14.01 -7.13
CA ASN A 289 -24.37 -15.20 -7.02
C ASN A 289 -25.24 -16.44 -6.73
N THR A 290 -25.85 -16.96 -7.77
CA THR A 290 -26.75 -18.12 -7.71
C THR A 290 -26.10 -19.40 -8.23
N CYS A 291 -24.88 -19.33 -8.78
CA CYS A 291 -24.17 -20.48 -9.32
C CYS A 291 -23.68 -21.45 -8.21
N THR A 292 -23.46 -22.71 -8.58
CA THR A 292 -22.77 -23.69 -7.73
C THR A 292 -21.27 -23.45 -7.76
N GLY A 293 -20.62 -23.42 -6.59
CA GLY A 293 -19.23 -23.03 -6.44
C GLY A 293 -19.04 -21.50 -6.39
N GLY A 294 -17.84 -21.04 -6.73
CA GLY A 294 -17.49 -19.61 -6.78
C GLY A 294 -17.32 -18.96 -5.41
N GLU A 295 -17.07 -19.76 -4.37
CA GLU A 295 -16.71 -19.29 -3.03
C GLU A 295 -15.50 -18.37 -3.12
N SER A 296 -15.54 -17.27 -2.39
CA SER A 296 -14.41 -16.36 -2.19
C SER A 296 -13.54 -16.86 -1.03
N GLN A 297 -12.24 -16.82 -1.20
CA GLN A 297 -11.27 -17.22 -0.20
C GLN A 297 -10.37 -16.03 0.13
N PHE A 298 -10.01 -15.88 1.41
CA PHE A 298 -9.15 -14.83 1.91
C PHE A 298 -8.11 -15.43 2.85
N ALA A 299 -6.89 -14.87 2.84
CA ALA A 299 -5.85 -15.24 3.80
C ALA A 299 -5.04 -14.01 4.21
N ASP A 300 -4.72 -13.90 5.51
CA ASP A 300 -3.87 -12.86 6.06
C ASP A 300 -2.40 -13.21 5.85
N THR A 301 -1.77 -12.56 4.88
CA THR A 301 -0.35 -12.80 4.60
C THR A 301 0.56 -12.46 5.77
N PHE A 302 0.15 -11.53 6.65
CA PHE A 302 0.94 -11.18 7.84
C PHE A 302 0.96 -12.33 8.85
N LYS A 303 -0.18 -13.03 9.06
CA LYS A 303 -0.19 -14.26 9.87
C LYS A 303 0.62 -15.39 9.23
N VAL A 304 0.58 -15.50 7.90
CA VAL A 304 1.42 -16.47 7.17
C VAL A 304 2.91 -16.19 7.40
N LEU A 305 3.33 -14.91 7.36
CA LEU A 305 4.73 -14.52 7.64
C LEU A 305 5.11 -14.74 9.11
N ASP A 306 4.18 -14.54 10.06
CA ASP A 306 4.38 -14.85 11.47
C ASP A 306 4.68 -16.36 11.67
N ARG A 307 3.87 -17.22 11.04
CA ARG A 307 4.09 -18.67 11.03
C ARG A 307 5.40 -19.06 10.33
N MET A 308 5.75 -18.37 9.25
CA MET A 308 7.01 -18.56 8.55
C MET A 308 8.21 -18.25 9.45
N ALA A 309 8.13 -17.21 10.29
CA ALA A 309 9.18 -16.79 11.21
C ALA A 309 9.42 -17.78 12.36
N ALA A 310 8.57 -18.79 12.54
CA ALA A 310 8.66 -19.79 13.62
C ALA A 310 9.90 -20.70 13.51
N SER A 311 10.56 -20.78 12.36
CA SER A 311 11.72 -21.62 12.16
C SER A 311 12.92 -20.85 11.61
N PRO A 312 14.17 -21.28 11.90
CA PRO A 312 15.36 -20.67 11.31
C PRO A 312 15.38 -20.72 9.77
N GLU A 313 14.80 -21.74 9.18
CA GLU A 313 14.64 -21.88 7.73
C GLU A 313 13.67 -20.83 7.21
N GLY A 314 12.49 -20.72 7.83
CA GLY A 314 11.49 -19.72 7.46
C GLY A 314 11.99 -18.29 7.63
N GLN A 315 12.80 -18.00 8.64
CA GLN A 315 13.42 -16.68 8.81
C GLN A 315 14.39 -16.34 7.66
N ARG A 316 15.19 -17.32 7.20
CA ARG A 316 16.03 -17.13 6.00
C ARG A 316 15.21 -16.86 4.75
N HIS A 317 14.13 -17.62 4.56
CA HIS A 317 13.20 -17.42 3.45
C HIS A 317 12.50 -16.06 3.53
N LEU A 318 12.09 -15.61 4.72
CA LEU A 318 11.53 -14.27 4.93
C LEU A 318 12.51 -13.18 4.49
N GLN A 319 13.77 -13.29 4.87
CA GLN A 319 14.83 -12.38 4.43
C GLN A 319 14.99 -12.38 2.90
N THR A 320 14.94 -13.54 2.27
CA THR A 320 14.99 -13.65 0.80
C THR A 320 13.81 -12.92 0.16
N LEU A 321 12.58 -13.10 0.68
CA LEU A 321 11.39 -12.41 0.18
C LEU A 321 11.42 -10.88 0.38
N GLN A 322 12.21 -10.38 1.33
CA GLN A 322 12.43 -8.93 1.54
C GLN A 322 13.48 -8.34 0.59
N LEU A 323 14.45 -9.13 0.16
CA LEU A 323 15.60 -8.65 -0.60
C LEU A 323 15.50 -8.91 -2.10
N THR A 324 14.83 -10.01 -2.50
CA THR A 324 14.78 -10.42 -3.91
C THR A 324 13.48 -9.95 -4.56
N PRO A 325 13.55 -9.04 -5.55
CA PRO A 325 12.35 -8.54 -6.19
C PRO A 325 11.77 -9.56 -7.20
N GLN A 326 10.44 -9.65 -7.23
CA GLN A 326 9.66 -10.33 -8.24
C GLN A 326 9.13 -9.31 -9.26
N ARG A 327 9.13 -9.67 -10.54
CA ARG A 327 8.57 -8.85 -11.60
C ARG A 327 7.11 -9.17 -11.83
N TYR A 328 6.28 -8.14 -11.82
CA TYR A 328 4.86 -8.19 -12.21
C TYR A 328 4.66 -7.44 -13.52
N GLY A 329 3.73 -7.92 -14.36
CA GLY A 329 3.46 -7.28 -15.63
C GLY A 329 2.04 -7.52 -16.13
N TYR A 330 1.55 -6.59 -16.94
CA TYR A 330 0.29 -6.68 -17.67
C TYR A 330 0.48 -6.09 -19.08
N PHE A 331 0.21 -6.89 -20.10
CA PHE A 331 0.40 -6.54 -21.51
C PHE A 331 -0.83 -6.96 -22.32
N ASN A 332 -1.91 -6.21 -22.17
CA ASN A 332 -3.16 -6.49 -22.85
C ASN A 332 -3.95 -5.20 -23.11
N ASP A 333 -4.84 -5.19 -24.09
CA ASP A 333 -5.74 -4.07 -24.46
C ASP A 333 -5.01 -2.72 -24.65
N GLY A 334 -3.79 -2.73 -25.20
CA GLY A 334 -2.97 -1.53 -25.38
C GLY A 334 -2.30 -1.01 -24.10
N HIS A 335 -2.47 -1.69 -22.98
CA HIS A 335 -1.83 -1.36 -21.71
C HIS A 335 -0.55 -2.17 -21.51
N HIS A 336 0.52 -1.49 -21.11
CA HIS A 336 1.84 -2.07 -20.86
C HIS A 336 2.35 -1.58 -19.49
N TYR A 337 2.12 -2.39 -18.44
CA TYR A 337 2.57 -2.10 -17.09
C TYR A 337 3.59 -3.13 -16.63
N THR A 338 4.67 -2.69 -16.02
CA THR A 338 5.64 -3.57 -15.36
C THR A 338 6.15 -2.94 -14.08
N ARG A 339 6.38 -3.77 -13.06
CA ARG A 339 6.98 -3.34 -11.81
C ARG A 339 7.75 -4.47 -11.13
N ASN A 340 8.95 -4.15 -10.62
CA ASN A 340 9.70 -5.05 -9.75
C ASN A 340 9.40 -4.68 -8.30
N ARG A 341 9.12 -5.70 -7.45
CA ARG A 341 8.81 -5.54 -6.03
C ARG A 341 9.35 -6.71 -5.25
N ALA A 342 9.98 -6.46 -4.10
CA ALA A 342 10.18 -7.51 -3.12
C ALA A 342 8.83 -8.05 -2.65
N THR A 343 8.71 -9.36 -2.44
CA THR A 343 7.43 -9.95 -1.97
C THR A 343 7.01 -9.39 -0.63
N VAL A 344 7.97 -9.10 0.26
CA VAL A 344 7.73 -8.49 1.57
C VAL A 344 8.38 -7.12 1.61
N SER A 345 7.60 -6.09 1.94
CA SER A 345 8.06 -4.71 2.08
C SER A 345 8.07 -4.30 3.54
N SER A 346 9.10 -3.55 3.93
CA SER A 346 9.28 -3.06 5.29
C SER A 346 9.13 -1.55 5.37
N SER A 347 8.54 -1.07 6.47
CA SER A 347 8.46 0.35 6.84
C SER A 347 9.69 0.76 7.66
N PRO A 348 10.20 2.00 7.53
CA PRO A 348 11.19 2.53 8.46
C PRO A 348 10.63 2.72 9.88
N PHE A 349 9.30 2.75 10.03
CA PHE A 349 8.62 2.93 11.32
C PHE A 349 8.02 1.61 11.79
N PRO A 350 8.09 1.31 13.10
CA PRO A 350 7.48 0.12 13.67
C PRO A 350 5.99 0.00 13.35
N GLN A 351 5.57 -1.22 13.04
CA GLN A 351 4.18 -1.58 12.75
C GLN A 351 3.73 -2.65 13.76
N PRO A 352 3.12 -2.25 14.90
CA PRO A 352 2.79 -3.20 15.94
C PRO A 352 1.68 -4.17 15.51
N CYS A 353 1.86 -5.44 15.90
CA CYS A 353 0.84 -6.49 15.81
C CYS A 353 0.51 -6.97 17.22
N GLU A 354 -0.77 -7.04 17.59
CA GLU A 354 -1.17 -7.30 18.98
C GLU A 354 -1.02 -8.78 19.38
N ASN A 355 -1.08 -9.70 18.42
CA ASN A 355 -1.09 -11.14 18.64
C ASN A 355 -0.11 -11.90 17.73
N ALA A 356 1.03 -11.29 17.39
CA ALA A 356 2.09 -11.96 16.67
C ALA A 356 2.86 -12.90 17.61
N ASP A 357 3.11 -14.12 17.16
CA ASP A 357 3.96 -15.09 17.87
C ASP A 357 5.45 -14.72 17.75
N HIS A 358 5.82 -14.01 16.67
CA HIS A 358 7.17 -13.57 16.35
C HIS A 358 7.24 -12.05 16.07
N PRO A 359 6.90 -11.19 17.07
CA PRO A 359 6.73 -9.75 16.85
C PRO A 359 8.00 -9.04 16.36
N ALA A 360 9.19 -9.51 16.72
CA ALA A 360 10.45 -8.92 16.26
C ALA A 360 10.65 -9.09 14.74
N ALA A 361 10.25 -10.23 14.17
CA ALA A 361 10.35 -10.49 12.73
C ALA A 361 9.37 -9.64 11.90
N LEU A 362 8.25 -9.22 12.51
CA LEU A 362 7.17 -8.48 11.87
C LEU A 362 7.16 -6.99 12.22
N SER A 363 8.05 -6.54 13.11
CA SER A 363 8.01 -5.18 13.69
C SER A 363 8.03 -4.05 12.65
N HIS A 364 8.59 -4.29 11.48
CA HIS A 364 8.68 -3.35 10.37
C HIS A 364 7.87 -3.77 9.14
N LEU A 365 7.02 -4.79 9.25
CA LEU A 365 6.22 -5.28 8.14
C LEU A 365 5.19 -4.23 7.69
N ASP A 366 5.30 -3.79 6.43
CA ASP A 366 4.41 -2.78 5.85
C ASP A 366 3.38 -3.42 4.90
N ARG A 367 3.87 -4.15 3.89
CA ARG A 367 3.04 -4.70 2.80
C ARG A 367 3.58 -6.04 2.33
N VAL A 368 2.70 -6.82 1.72
CA VAL A 368 3.05 -8.01 0.94
C VAL A 368 2.61 -7.80 -0.49
N TYR A 369 3.38 -8.34 -1.43
CA TYR A 369 3.08 -8.33 -2.85
C TYR A 369 3.08 -9.76 -3.38
N TRP A 370 1.89 -10.32 -3.62
CA TRP A 370 1.72 -11.70 -4.06
C TRP A 370 0.65 -11.79 -5.15
N SER A 371 1.07 -12.10 -6.37
CA SER A 371 0.15 -12.23 -7.51
C SER A 371 0.73 -13.14 -8.61
N PRO A 372 0.83 -14.46 -8.36
CA PRO A 372 1.40 -15.41 -9.32
C PRO A 372 0.82 -15.32 -10.74
N PRO A 373 -0.49 -15.04 -10.94
CA PRO A 373 -1.03 -14.94 -12.30
C PRO A 373 -0.47 -13.79 -13.15
N PHE A 374 0.17 -12.80 -12.51
CA PHE A 374 0.71 -11.60 -13.18
C PHE A 374 2.24 -11.49 -13.05
N GLU A 375 2.91 -12.59 -12.71
CA GLU A 375 4.36 -12.64 -12.68
C GLU A 375 4.96 -12.81 -14.08
N TYR A 376 6.11 -12.18 -14.25
CA TYR A 376 6.92 -12.26 -15.48
C TYR A 376 8.32 -12.76 -15.17
N PRO A 377 9.04 -13.29 -16.16
CA PRO A 377 10.43 -13.69 -15.99
C PRO A 377 11.25 -12.55 -15.37
N ALA A 378 12.10 -12.91 -14.42
CA ALA A 378 13.04 -11.98 -13.83
C ALA A 378 14.02 -11.44 -14.88
N PRO A 379 14.49 -10.20 -14.78
CA PRO A 379 15.63 -9.72 -15.55
C PRO A 379 16.85 -10.63 -15.34
N SER A 380 17.70 -10.79 -16.36
CA SER A 380 18.89 -11.66 -16.32
C SER A 380 19.90 -11.33 -15.21
N ASP A 381 19.88 -10.09 -14.71
CA ASP A 381 20.70 -9.63 -13.61
C ASP A 381 20.26 -10.13 -12.21
N LEU A 382 19.06 -10.75 -12.12
CA LEU A 382 18.54 -11.37 -10.91
C LEU A 382 18.65 -12.91 -10.89
N GLU A 383 19.22 -13.52 -11.94
CA GLU A 383 19.34 -14.99 -12.06
C GLU A 383 20.15 -15.64 -10.92
N GLN A 384 21.08 -14.91 -10.31
CA GLN A 384 21.93 -15.43 -9.23
C GLN A 384 21.14 -15.88 -7.99
N ASP A 385 19.95 -15.29 -7.76
CA ASP A 385 19.12 -15.54 -6.59
C ASP A 385 17.85 -16.36 -6.91
N ILE A 386 17.70 -16.88 -8.13
CA ILE A 386 16.44 -17.46 -8.60
C ILE A 386 16.04 -18.71 -7.79
N GLU A 387 17.01 -19.57 -7.45
CA GLU A 387 16.73 -20.80 -6.69
C GLU A 387 16.29 -20.47 -5.26
N ALA A 388 17.02 -19.58 -4.58
CA ALA A 388 16.69 -19.15 -3.22
C ALA A 388 15.34 -18.44 -3.17
N ASN A 389 15.06 -17.57 -4.15
CA ASN A 389 13.78 -16.89 -4.25
C ASN A 389 12.63 -17.88 -4.51
N THR A 390 12.83 -18.85 -5.42
CA THR A 390 11.84 -19.89 -5.71
C THR A 390 11.55 -20.74 -4.48
N ALA A 391 12.59 -21.17 -3.74
CA ALA A 391 12.42 -21.92 -2.52
C ALA A 391 11.65 -21.14 -1.43
N ALA A 392 11.99 -19.86 -1.25
CA ALA A 392 11.29 -18.99 -0.32
C ALA A 392 9.81 -18.78 -0.70
N ARG A 393 9.52 -18.62 -1.97
CA ARG A 393 8.17 -18.48 -2.51
C ARG A 393 7.36 -19.77 -2.39
N HIS A 394 7.99 -20.95 -2.62
CA HIS A 394 7.35 -22.25 -2.38
C HIS A 394 6.98 -22.41 -0.90
N PHE A 395 7.90 -22.07 0.00
CA PHE A 395 7.65 -22.15 1.44
C PHE A 395 6.47 -21.24 1.85
N PHE A 396 6.48 -19.99 1.41
CA PHE A 396 5.39 -19.06 1.63
C PHE A 396 4.06 -19.56 1.04
N SER A 397 4.07 -20.00 -0.23
CA SER A 397 2.90 -20.53 -0.92
C SER A 397 2.31 -21.75 -0.23
N HIS A 398 3.16 -22.65 0.29
CA HIS A 398 2.70 -23.82 1.04
C HIS A 398 1.94 -23.43 2.31
N LEU A 399 2.47 -22.50 3.10
CA LEU A 399 1.79 -21.98 4.29
C LEU A 399 0.50 -21.23 3.93
N LEU A 400 0.53 -20.42 2.88
CA LEU A 400 -0.60 -19.62 2.41
C LEU A 400 -1.79 -20.48 1.95
N ASN A 401 -1.51 -21.59 1.28
CA ASN A 401 -2.54 -22.52 0.77
C ASN A 401 -2.92 -23.63 1.77
N SER A 402 -2.44 -23.56 3.02
CA SER A 402 -2.88 -24.51 4.06
C SER A 402 -4.33 -24.24 4.46
N ASP A 403 -5.06 -25.28 4.80
CA ASP A 403 -6.47 -25.18 5.25
C ASP A 403 -6.63 -24.22 6.44
N GLN A 404 -5.61 -24.13 7.29
CA GLN A 404 -5.57 -23.25 8.45
C GLN A 404 -5.49 -21.76 8.07
N ALA A 405 -4.88 -21.40 6.92
CA ALA A 405 -4.75 -20.01 6.53
C ALA A 405 -6.02 -19.43 5.87
N ILE A 406 -6.95 -20.29 5.41
CA ILE A 406 -8.01 -19.91 4.48
C ILE A 406 -9.33 -19.65 5.19
N VAL A 407 -9.80 -18.41 5.15
CA VAL A 407 -11.19 -18.05 5.43
C VAL A 407 -11.97 -18.11 4.12
N GLU A 408 -12.97 -18.98 4.05
CA GLU A 408 -13.77 -19.18 2.86
C GLU A 408 -15.24 -18.78 3.11
N THR A 409 -15.85 -18.08 2.16
CA THR A 409 -17.26 -17.68 2.23
C THR A 409 -17.87 -17.59 0.85
N LYS A 410 -19.15 -17.91 0.73
CA LYS A 410 -19.92 -17.63 -0.48
C LYS A 410 -20.62 -16.28 -0.34
N LEU A 411 -20.17 -15.29 -1.12
CA LEU A 411 -20.83 -13.99 -1.14
C LEU A 411 -22.22 -14.11 -1.72
N THR A 412 -23.20 -13.63 -0.98
CA THR A 412 -24.61 -13.55 -1.41
C THR A 412 -24.95 -12.15 -1.92
N ALA A 413 -26.00 -12.00 -2.73
CA ALA A 413 -26.46 -10.70 -3.20
C ALA A 413 -26.69 -9.74 -2.04
N GLY A 414 -26.21 -8.50 -2.18
CA GLY A 414 -26.25 -7.48 -1.13
C GLY A 414 -25.13 -7.61 -0.09
N THR A 415 -24.09 -8.44 -0.32
CA THR A 415 -22.89 -8.50 0.50
C THR A 415 -21.70 -7.89 -0.25
N CYS A 416 -20.93 -7.06 0.41
CA CYS A 416 -19.67 -6.54 -0.09
C CYS A 416 -18.51 -6.92 0.84
N THR A 417 -17.42 -7.41 0.30
CA THR A 417 -16.15 -7.53 1.03
C THR A 417 -15.31 -6.28 0.80
N ILE A 418 -14.66 -5.79 1.86
CA ILE A 418 -13.65 -4.74 1.77
C ILE A 418 -12.38 -5.28 2.40
N PHE A 419 -11.27 -5.24 1.66
CA PHE A 419 -10.01 -5.77 2.19
C PHE A 419 -8.79 -4.95 1.76
N ASN A 420 -7.76 -5.03 2.59
CA ASN A 420 -6.44 -4.46 2.31
C ASN A 420 -5.70 -5.35 1.32
N ASN A 421 -5.73 -4.96 0.05
CA ASN A 421 -5.12 -5.67 -1.09
C ASN A 421 -3.57 -5.77 -1.02
N LEU A 422 -2.93 -5.14 -0.03
CA LEU A 422 -1.47 -5.24 0.21
C LEU A 422 -1.15 -6.01 1.51
N ARG A 423 -2.16 -6.67 2.09
CA ARG A 423 -2.05 -7.56 3.24
C ARG A 423 -2.86 -8.83 3.05
N VAL A 424 -4.10 -8.73 2.59
CA VAL A 424 -5.01 -9.87 2.42
C VAL A 424 -5.01 -10.30 0.98
N VAL A 425 -4.59 -11.52 0.71
CA VAL A 425 -4.77 -12.15 -0.59
C VAL A 425 -6.18 -12.69 -0.73
N HIS A 426 -6.69 -12.66 -1.94
CA HIS A 426 -7.98 -13.24 -2.24
C HIS A 426 -7.90 -14.26 -3.37
N ALA A 427 -8.83 -15.21 -3.35
CA ALA A 427 -8.96 -16.27 -4.34
C ALA A 427 -10.43 -16.57 -4.58
N ARG A 428 -10.71 -17.34 -5.62
CA ARG A 428 -12.06 -17.78 -5.95
C ARG A 428 -12.05 -19.21 -6.43
N ARG A 429 -12.90 -20.05 -5.83
CA ARG A 429 -13.15 -21.40 -6.34
C ARG A 429 -13.76 -21.36 -7.74
N ALA A 430 -13.54 -22.41 -8.52
CA ALA A 430 -14.24 -22.60 -9.79
C ALA A 430 -15.75 -22.65 -9.55
N PHE A 431 -16.53 -22.25 -10.55
CA PHE A 431 -17.99 -22.33 -10.48
C PHE A 431 -18.57 -22.83 -11.80
N ASP A 432 -19.76 -23.45 -11.71
CA ASP A 432 -20.49 -23.93 -12.87
C ASP A 432 -21.33 -22.78 -13.48
N VAL A 433 -20.94 -22.34 -14.66
CA VAL A 433 -21.63 -21.28 -15.41
C VAL A 433 -23.04 -21.66 -15.87
N ASN A 434 -23.37 -22.96 -15.88
CA ASN A 434 -24.70 -23.44 -16.28
C ASN A 434 -25.68 -23.54 -15.09
N SER A 435 -25.17 -23.48 -13.86
CA SER A 435 -25.97 -23.62 -12.63
C SER A 435 -26.60 -22.31 -12.14
N GLY A 436 -26.20 -21.17 -12.70
CA GLY A 436 -26.66 -19.85 -12.26
C GLY A 436 -25.80 -18.71 -12.77
N LYS A 437 -25.97 -17.54 -12.18
CA LYS A 437 -25.22 -16.33 -12.53
C LYS A 437 -24.31 -15.91 -11.38
N ARG A 438 -23.17 -15.29 -11.74
CA ARG A 438 -22.25 -14.66 -10.80
C ARG A 438 -21.84 -13.29 -11.31
N TRP A 439 -22.19 -12.26 -10.55
CA TRP A 439 -21.88 -10.88 -10.87
C TRP A 439 -21.45 -10.12 -9.62
N LEU A 440 -20.19 -9.71 -9.59
CA LEU A 440 -19.67 -8.78 -8.61
C LEU A 440 -19.33 -7.46 -9.27
N LYS A 441 -19.50 -6.38 -8.53
CA LYS A 441 -19.03 -5.02 -8.89
C LYS A 441 -17.84 -4.68 -8.03
N GLY A 442 -16.71 -4.34 -8.65
CA GLY A 442 -15.48 -3.99 -7.99
C GLY A 442 -15.22 -2.49 -7.92
N ALA A 443 -14.56 -2.03 -6.88
CA ALA A 443 -14.02 -0.68 -6.72
C ALA A 443 -12.73 -0.70 -5.92
N TYR A 444 -11.90 0.34 -6.07
CA TYR A 444 -10.68 0.52 -5.29
C TYR A 444 -10.67 1.86 -4.58
N VAL A 445 -9.93 1.91 -3.44
CA VAL A 445 -9.58 3.14 -2.72
C VAL A 445 -8.07 3.13 -2.46
N ALA A 446 -7.41 4.28 -2.64
CA ALA A 446 -5.99 4.40 -2.38
C ALA A 446 -5.69 4.40 -0.86
N GLY A 447 -4.54 3.85 -0.48
CA GLY A 447 -4.15 3.77 0.93
C GLY A 447 -4.03 5.12 1.61
N GLN A 448 -3.51 6.12 0.91
CA GLN A 448 -3.39 7.48 1.42
C GLN A 448 -4.75 8.10 1.79
N ASP A 449 -5.78 7.85 0.98
CA ASP A 449 -7.11 8.40 1.19
C ASP A 449 -7.83 7.70 2.34
N PHE A 450 -7.69 6.38 2.43
CA PHE A 450 -8.14 5.62 3.59
C PHE A 450 -7.44 6.09 4.89
N ASN A 451 -6.12 6.29 4.86
CA ASN A 451 -5.37 6.77 6.02
C ASN A 451 -5.83 8.17 6.48
N SER A 452 -6.20 9.04 5.53
CA SER A 452 -6.81 10.34 5.82
C SER A 452 -8.17 10.19 6.53
N THR A 453 -9.02 9.30 6.02
CA THR A 453 -10.32 8.98 6.63
C THR A 453 -10.13 8.36 8.02
N PHE A 454 -9.19 7.41 8.16
CA PHE A 454 -8.85 6.80 9.44
C PHE A 454 -8.43 7.86 10.47
N ALA A 455 -7.53 8.76 10.09
CA ALA A 455 -7.06 9.83 10.97
C ALA A 455 -8.18 10.79 11.39
N SER A 456 -9.11 11.11 10.47
CA SER A 456 -10.24 12.02 10.76
C SER A 456 -11.30 11.42 11.68
N LEU A 457 -11.39 10.09 11.75
CA LEU A 457 -12.37 9.37 12.60
C LEU A 457 -11.77 8.87 13.92
N ARG A 458 -10.50 9.15 14.18
CA ARG A 458 -9.74 8.53 15.26
C ARG A 458 -10.37 8.70 16.63
N ASP A 459 -10.87 9.91 16.94
CA ASP A 459 -11.49 10.22 18.24
C ASP A 459 -12.82 9.49 18.45
N LEU A 460 -13.38 8.90 17.41
CA LEU A 460 -14.60 8.10 17.43
C LEU A 460 -14.32 6.58 17.46
N MET A 461 -13.06 6.16 17.36
CA MET A 461 -12.69 4.75 17.36
C MET A 461 -12.69 4.17 18.77
N PRO A 462 -12.84 2.83 18.90
CA PRO A 462 -12.63 2.16 20.19
C PRO A 462 -11.22 2.41 20.71
N SER A 463 -11.13 2.64 22.04
CA SER A 463 -9.86 2.81 22.78
C SER A 463 -9.10 1.50 22.91
#